data_33453562105ef211b28ba46f20574da2
#
_entry.id   33453562105ef211b28ba46f20574da2
#
_cell.length_a   1.000
_cell.length_b   1.000
_cell.length_c   1.000
_cell.angle_alpha   90.00
_cell.angle_beta   90.00
_cell.angle_gamma   90.00
#
_symmetry.space_group_name_H-M   'P 1'
#
loop_
_entity.id
_entity.type
_entity.pdbx_description
1 polymer ?
#
loop_
_entity_poly.entity_id
_entity_poly.type
_entity_poly.pdbx_seq_one_letter_code
_entity_poly.pdbx_strand_id
1 'polypeptide(L)'
;MSENFVGSKGTSQPSAAAVSAKQHLASSFFKKGITVAIISGMSYGLYTAFVGLAMSKGIWEKWSVKDALPFFVSFYIVGALGSAFNDSMSAIWAWIFGGVNGKISDFFRCLKSKPGRMMIIAAIVGGPIAGTAYIIALQKAGSIIVPISALCPAIGAVLGRIIFKQELNKRMIAGVITCVIASFIIGSTSVKGGAIDQDKVIGMLIALIAAFGWGFEGVIAGYGTSLIDVEIGIMIRQTVSGLANLIILVPVLSLMAGDFSYAPNLIIGALTDMESLKFFIVSGFFALFAFSLWYKGNSMCGAALGMACNGAYSFWGPFFYWIVLGVIMGTPDTMPPGIVWIAAIVMVFGILLIAVNPLELINKNKEA
;
A
#
# COMPACT_ATOMS: atom_id res chain seq x y z
N MET A 1 68.39 19.23 -9.46
CA MET A 1 68.02 18.20 -8.43
C MET A 1 66.58 18.39 -8.13
N SER A 2 65.72 17.59 -8.76
CA SER A 2 64.28 17.59 -8.59
C SER A 2 63.92 16.23 -7.92
N GLU A 3 63.61 16.24 -6.65
CA GLU A 3 63.12 15.06 -5.95
C GLU A 3 61.62 14.87 -6.19
N ASN A 4 61.30 13.77 -6.87
CA ASN A 4 59.94 13.28 -7.07
C ASN A 4 59.40 12.71 -5.74
N PHE A 5 58.45 13.40 -5.09
CA PHE A 5 57.63 12.84 -4.07
C PHE A 5 56.41 12.11 -4.74
N VAL A 6 56.59 10.83 -5.01
CA VAL A 6 55.51 9.90 -5.31
C VAL A 6 54.92 9.44 -3.98
N GLY A 7 53.83 10.12 -3.55
CA GLY A 7 53.05 9.67 -2.42
C GLY A 7 52.24 8.42 -2.80
N SER A 8 52.71 7.25 -2.39
CA SER A 8 51.97 6.00 -2.42
C SER A 8 50.73 6.12 -1.52
N LYS A 9 49.53 6.29 -2.11
CA LYS A 9 48.28 6.06 -1.42
C LYS A 9 48.16 4.57 -1.10
N GLY A 10 48.69 4.15 0.02
CA GLY A 10 48.46 2.84 0.59
C GLY A 10 46.95 2.74 0.93
N THR A 11 46.18 2.06 0.10
CA THR A 11 44.87 1.57 0.47
C THR A 11 45.07 0.48 1.54
N SER A 12 45.05 0.91 2.81
CA SER A 12 45.07 -0.04 3.93
C SER A 12 43.83 -0.91 3.81
N GLN A 13 44.00 -2.21 3.60
CA GLN A 13 42.89 -3.16 3.67
C GLN A 13 42.23 -3.04 5.04
N PRO A 14 40.87 -2.96 5.08
CA PRO A 14 40.17 -2.86 6.35
C PRO A 14 40.52 -4.07 7.24
N SER A 15 40.74 -3.85 8.54
CA SER A 15 41.05 -4.94 9.49
C SER A 15 39.87 -5.96 9.51
N ALA A 16 40.21 -7.23 9.81
CA ALA A 16 39.20 -8.29 9.92
C ALA A 16 38.07 -7.91 10.91
N ALA A 17 38.41 -7.20 11.99
CA ALA A 17 37.44 -6.66 12.94
C ALA A 17 36.50 -5.61 12.31
N ALA A 18 37.01 -4.72 11.46
CA ALA A 18 36.20 -3.73 10.75
C ALA A 18 35.28 -4.39 9.72
N VAL A 19 35.74 -5.42 9.03
CA VAL A 19 34.95 -6.23 8.11
C VAL A 19 33.81 -6.95 8.84
N SER A 20 34.12 -7.62 9.96
CA SER A 20 33.15 -8.33 10.81
C SER A 20 32.11 -7.36 11.39
N ALA A 21 32.54 -6.21 11.92
CA ALA A 21 31.62 -5.19 12.43
C ALA A 21 30.69 -4.66 11.33
N LYS A 22 31.19 -4.40 10.12
CA LYS A 22 30.39 -3.97 8.97
C LYS A 22 29.37 -5.04 8.55
N GLN A 23 29.77 -6.31 8.54
CA GLN A 23 28.86 -7.42 8.22
C GLN A 23 27.75 -7.57 9.26
N HIS A 24 28.09 -7.46 10.55
CA HIS A 24 27.14 -7.51 11.65
C HIS A 24 26.12 -6.36 11.58
N LEU A 25 26.59 -5.13 11.34
CA LEU A 25 25.72 -3.96 11.16
C LEU A 25 24.80 -4.12 9.95
N ALA A 26 25.31 -4.59 8.82
CA ALA A 26 24.52 -4.84 7.61
C ALA A 26 23.43 -5.90 7.85
N SER A 27 23.78 -7.01 8.53
CA SER A 27 22.83 -8.07 8.89
C SER A 27 21.74 -7.57 9.86
N SER A 28 22.11 -6.79 10.88
CA SER A 28 21.17 -6.21 11.83
C SER A 28 20.20 -5.23 11.14
N PHE A 29 20.74 -4.36 10.27
CA PHE A 29 19.95 -3.40 9.49
C PHE A 29 18.97 -4.12 8.57
N PHE A 30 19.39 -5.16 7.88
CA PHE A 30 18.56 -6.00 7.00
C PHE A 30 17.43 -6.69 7.79
N LYS A 31 17.72 -7.31 8.93
CA LYS A 31 16.69 -7.95 9.79
C LYS A 31 15.67 -6.93 10.27
N LYS A 32 16.13 -5.73 10.68
CA LYS A 32 15.25 -4.63 11.07
C LYS A 32 14.33 -4.20 9.92
N GLY A 33 14.84 -4.17 8.67
CA GLY A 33 14.06 -3.86 7.48
C GLY A 33 12.90 -4.84 7.26
N ILE A 34 13.15 -6.14 7.42
CA ILE A 34 12.11 -7.17 7.35
C ILE A 34 11.03 -6.95 8.41
N THR A 35 11.43 -6.73 9.66
CA THR A 35 10.49 -6.50 10.77
C THR A 35 9.61 -5.27 10.50
N VAL A 36 10.22 -4.17 10.06
CA VAL A 36 9.53 -2.93 9.70
C VAL A 36 8.52 -3.16 8.57
N ALA A 37 8.89 -3.95 7.55
CA ALA A 37 8.00 -4.26 6.44
C ALA A 37 6.83 -5.18 6.85
N ILE A 38 7.01 -6.10 7.79
CA ILE A 38 5.92 -6.93 8.34
C ILE A 38 4.95 -6.06 9.14
N ILE A 39 5.45 -5.17 10.00
CA ILE A 39 4.62 -4.23 10.77
C ILE A 39 3.84 -3.29 9.83
N SER A 40 4.43 -2.90 8.70
CA SER A 40 3.73 -2.19 7.64
C SER A 40 2.50 -2.95 7.14
N GLY A 41 2.64 -4.25 6.85
CA GLY A 41 1.52 -5.10 6.44
C GLY A 41 0.41 -5.21 7.49
N MET A 42 0.76 -5.30 8.77
CA MET A 42 -0.22 -5.27 9.88
C MET A 42 -0.94 -3.91 9.94
N SER A 43 -0.20 -2.80 9.84
CA SER A 43 -0.76 -1.45 9.82
C SER A 43 -1.70 -1.25 8.63
N TYR A 44 -1.38 -1.86 7.47
CA TYR A 44 -2.24 -1.87 6.30
C TYR A 44 -3.56 -2.59 6.59
N GLY A 45 -3.53 -3.75 7.25
CA GLY A 45 -4.73 -4.47 7.66
C GLY A 45 -5.61 -3.65 8.61
N LEU A 46 -5.00 -2.96 9.57
CA LEU A 46 -5.72 -2.08 10.48
C LEU A 46 -6.36 -0.89 9.75
N TYR A 47 -5.63 -0.19 8.88
CA TYR A 47 -6.26 0.90 8.14
C TYR A 47 -7.42 0.42 7.27
N THR A 48 -7.31 -0.75 6.63
CA THR A 48 -8.41 -1.35 5.87
C THR A 48 -9.65 -1.58 6.74
N ALA A 49 -9.47 -2.10 7.95
CA ALA A 49 -10.56 -2.30 8.88
C ALA A 49 -11.22 -0.98 9.30
N PHE A 50 -10.43 0.02 9.65
CA PHE A 50 -10.95 1.31 10.11
C PHE A 50 -11.57 2.15 8.99
N VAL A 51 -11.06 2.11 7.76
CA VAL A 51 -11.73 2.76 6.62
C VAL A 51 -13.07 2.08 6.32
N GLY A 52 -13.12 0.74 6.36
CA GLY A 52 -14.37 0.01 6.22
C GLY A 52 -15.38 0.37 7.32
N LEU A 53 -14.92 0.48 8.57
CA LEU A 53 -15.76 0.90 9.69
C LEU A 53 -16.22 2.35 9.52
N ALA A 54 -15.35 3.29 9.12
CA ALA A 54 -15.71 4.68 8.86
C ALA A 54 -16.84 4.78 7.84
N MET A 55 -16.73 4.02 6.73
CA MET A 55 -17.71 4.01 5.66
C MET A 55 -19.01 3.25 6.01
N SER A 56 -19.07 2.56 7.14
CA SER A 56 -20.27 1.88 7.63
C SER A 56 -21.00 2.65 8.73
N LYS A 57 -20.61 3.90 9.02
CA LYS A 57 -21.17 4.71 10.10
C LYS A 57 -21.66 6.08 9.62
N GLY A 58 -22.58 6.67 10.39
CA GLY A 58 -23.04 8.03 10.23
C GLY A 58 -23.67 8.29 8.85
N ILE A 59 -23.20 9.37 8.20
CA ILE A 59 -23.73 9.76 6.88
C ILE A 59 -23.34 8.76 5.77
N TRP A 60 -22.20 8.05 5.92
CA TRP A 60 -21.76 7.05 4.94
C TRP A 60 -22.67 5.83 4.90
N GLU A 61 -23.16 5.40 6.08
CA GLU A 61 -24.18 4.36 6.16
C GLU A 61 -25.45 4.77 5.42
N LYS A 62 -25.91 6.02 5.58
CA LYS A 62 -27.06 6.56 4.87
C LYS A 62 -26.85 6.58 3.35
N TRP A 63 -25.64 6.95 2.88
CA TRP A 63 -25.30 6.93 1.46
C TRP A 63 -25.20 5.53 0.85
N SER A 64 -24.99 4.51 1.69
CA SER A 64 -24.93 3.11 1.26
C SER A 64 -26.30 2.44 1.13
N VAL A 65 -27.36 3.08 1.64
CA VAL A 65 -28.74 2.58 1.48
C VAL A 65 -29.12 2.59 0.01
N LYS A 66 -29.78 1.51 -0.44
CA LYS A 66 -30.25 1.39 -1.82
C LYS A 66 -31.12 2.58 -2.20
N ASP A 67 -30.85 3.15 -3.34
CA ASP A 67 -31.55 4.31 -3.93
C ASP A 67 -31.45 5.63 -3.14
N ALA A 68 -30.59 5.70 -2.10
CA ALA A 68 -30.31 6.96 -1.38
C ALA A 68 -29.56 7.98 -2.25
N LEU A 69 -28.72 7.49 -3.16
CA LEU A 69 -27.95 8.26 -4.14
C LEU A 69 -28.05 7.59 -5.51
N PRO A 70 -27.93 8.34 -6.62
CA PRO A 70 -27.79 7.75 -7.95
C PRO A 70 -26.64 6.74 -7.98
N PHE A 71 -26.81 5.68 -8.78
CA PHE A 71 -25.83 4.59 -8.86
C PHE A 71 -24.39 5.09 -9.10
N PHE A 72 -24.20 6.02 -10.04
CA PHE A 72 -22.87 6.55 -10.33
C PHE A 72 -22.27 7.27 -9.12
N VAL A 73 -23.06 8.03 -8.39
CA VAL A 73 -22.63 8.78 -7.18
C VAL A 73 -22.25 7.82 -6.07
N SER A 74 -23.14 6.89 -5.74
CA SER A 74 -22.91 5.88 -4.70
C SER A 74 -21.72 4.99 -5.01
N PHE A 75 -21.53 4.62 -6.28
CA PHE A 75 -20.50 3.68 -6.66
C PHE A 75 -19.10 4.35 -6.80
N TYR A 76 -19.03 5.45 -7.55
CA TYR A 76 -17.73 6.06 -7.88
C TYR A 76 -17.36 7.22 -6.97
N ILE A 77 -18.31 8.14 -6.70
CA ILE A 77 -17.98 9.37 -5.96
C ILE A 77 -17.78 9.06 -4.48
N VAL A 78 -18.66 8.25 -3.87
CA VAL A 78 -18.55 7.87 -2.46
C VAL A 78 -17.26 7.05 -2.23
N GLY A 79 -16.91 6.13 -3.14
CA GLY A 79 -15.65 5.40 -3.05
C GLY A 79 -14.42 6.29 -3.19
N ALA A 80 -14.41 7.22 -4.17
CA ALA A 80 -13.34 8.19 -4.33
C ALA A 80 -13.21 9.11 -3.11
N LEU A 81 -14.33 9.52 -2.53
CA LEU A 81 -14.38 10.33 -1.32
C LEU A 81 -13.79 9.58 -0.11
N GLY A 82 -14.11 8.29 0.03
CA GLY A 82 -13.51 7.43 1.08
C GLY A 82 -11.99 7.36 0.97
N SER A 83 -11.46 7.17 -0.24
CA SER A 83 -10.02 7.24 -0.51
C SER A 83 -9.46 8.62 -0.18
N ALA A 84 -10.15 9.69 -0.60
CA ALA A 84 -9.75 11.07 -0.33
C ALA A 84 -9.65 11.37 1.17
N PHE A 85 -10.63 10.95 1.96
CA PHE A 85 -10.62 11.13 3.41
C PHE A 85 -9.52 10.33 4.09
N ASN A 86 -9.35 9.07 3.73
CA ASN A 86 -8.27 8.24 4.28
C ASN A 86 -6.89 8.86 4.01
N ASP A 87 -6.60 9.25 2.76
CA ASP A 87 -5.30 9.82 2.39
C ASP A 87 -5.11 11.23 2.96
N SER A 88 -6.17 12.04 3.06
CA SER A 88 -6.10 13.36 3.68
C SER A 88 -5.84 13.29 5.19
N MET A 89 -6.50 12.38 5.90
CA MET A 89 -6.22 12.15 7.32
C MET A 89 -4.80 11.61 7.52
N SER A 90 -4.35 10.73 6.64
CA SER A 90 -2.96 10.25 6.64
C SER A 90 -1.96 11.38 6.34
N ALA A 91 -2.30 12.31 5.44
CA ALA A 91 -1.49 13.51 5.17
C ALA A 91 -1.39 14.40 6.41
N ILE A 92 -2.51 14.65 7.12
CA ILE A 92 -2.51 15.44 8.37
C ILE A 92 -1.53 14.81 9.37
N TRP A 93 -1.60 13.51 9.59
CA TRP A 93 -0.65 12.81 10.47
C TRP A 93 0.80 12.93 9.97
N ALA A 94 1.03 12.79 8.65
CA ALA A 94 2.37 12.96 8.06
C ALA A 94 2.93 14.38 8.30
N TRP A 95 2.08 15.42 8.20
CA TRP A 95 2.48 16.79 8.49
C TRP A 95 2.76 17.02 9.97
N ILE A 96 1.98 16.42 10.89
CA ILE A 96 2.24 16.49 12.33
C ILE A 96 3.60 15.88 12.65
N PHE A 97 3.88 14.65 12.21
CA PHE A 97 5.16 13.98 12.45
C PHE A 97 6.33 14.70 11.75
N GLY A 98 6.15 15.10 10.49
CA GLY A 98 7.15 15.88 9.75
C GLY A 98 7.44 17.24 10.37
N GLY A 99 6.42 17.88 10.95
CA GLY A 99 6.56 19.13 11.70
C GLY A 99 7.36 18.96 12.99
N VAL A 100 7.03 17.95 13.79
CA VAL A 100 7.78 17.60 15.01
C VAL A 100 9.24 17.27 14.69
N ASN A 101 9.50 16.61 13.55
CA ASN A 101 10.85 16.24 13.11
C ASN A 101 11.58 17.36 12.33
N GLY A 102 10.99 18.56 12.19
CA GLY A 102 11.60 19.71 11.52
C GLY A 102 11.75 19.58 10.01
N LYS A 103 10.99 18.70 9.34
CA LYS A 103 11.15 18.35 7.91
C LYS A 103 10.28 19.18 6.95
N ILE A 104 9.53 20.18 7.44
CA ILE A 104 8.60 20.97 6.59
C ILE A 104 9.35 21.72 5.48
N SER A 105 10.48 22.35 5.79
CA SER A 105 11.27 23.09 4.79
C SER A 105 11.83 22.14 3.71
N ASP A 106 12.22 20.95 4.11
CA ASP A 106 12.74 19.92 3.22
C ASP A 106 11.67 19.37 2.28
N PHE A 107 10.43 19.27 2.74
CA PHE A 107 9.29 18.92 1.89
C PHE A 107 9.19 19.84 0.67
N PHE A 108 9.16 21.17 0.86
CA PHE A 108 9.05 22.13 -0.24
C PHE A 108 10.27 22.12 -1.18
N ARG A 109 11.46 21.89 -0.61
CA ARG A 109 12.69 21.74 -1.40
C ARG A 109 12.66 20.48 -2.25
N CYS A 110 12.22 19.35 -1.67
CA CYS A 110 12.16 18.06 -2.36
C CYS A 110 11.12 18.03 -3.47
N LEU A 111 9.97 18.72 -3.36
CA LEU A 111 8.96 18.80 -4.41
C LEU A 111 9.54 19.27 -5.76
N LYS A 112 10.52 20.17 -5.73
CA LYS A 112 11.17 20.72 -6.96
C LYS A 112 12.23 19.78 -7.53
N SER A 113 12.66 18.78 -6.79
CA SER A 113 13.70 17.83 -7.21
C SER A 113 13.15 16.74 -8.14
N LYS A 114 14.04 16.07 -8.89
CA LYS A 114 13.64 14.92 -9.73
C LYS A 114 13.01 13.80 -8.92
N PRO A 115 13.59 13.34 -7.77
CA PRO A 115 12.95 12.34 -6.92
C PRO A 115 11.58 12.77 -6.38
N GLY A 116 11.43 14.04 -5.97
CA GLY A 116 10.14 14.57 -5.49
C GLY A 116 9.07 14.51 -6.57
N ARG A 117 9.40 14.89 -7.81
CA ARG A 117 8.48 14.77 -8.96
C ARG A 117 8.09 13.32 -9.27
N MET A 118 9.01 12.38 -9.11
CA MET A 118 8.70 10.95 -9.23
C MET A 118 7.75 10.50 -8.12
N MET A 119 7.92 11.00 -6.89
CA MET A 119 6.98 10.74 -5.79
C MET A 119 5.59 11.32 -6.07
N ILE A 120 5.48 12.49 -6.74
CA ILE A 120 4.18 13.05 -7.16
C ILE A 120 3.50 12.11 -8.17
N ILE A 121 4.22 11.60 -9.18
CA ILE A 121 3.67 10.67 -10.17
C ILE A 121 3.22 9.37 -9.48
N ALA A 122 4.08 8.82 -8.60
CA ALA A 122 3.74 7.64 -7.81
C ALA A 122 2.48 7.86 -6.96
N ALA A 123 2.36 9.03 -6.32
CA ALA A 123 1.20 9.40 -5.51
C ALA A 123 -0.10 9.51 -6.30
N ILE A 124 -0.06 10.05 -7.53
CA ILE A 124 -1.25 10.16 -8.40
C ILE A 124 -1.73 8.77 -8.82
N VAL A 125 -0.81 7.88 -9.19
CA VAL A 125 -1.18 6.50 -9.57
C VAL A 125 -1.59 5.68 -8.35
N GLY A 126 -0.85 5.79 -7.25
CA GLY A 126 -1.09 5.02 -6.03
C GLY A 126 -2.31 5.47 -5.23
N GLY A 127 -2.66 6.75 -5.24
CA GLY A 127 -3.80 7.32 -4.52
C GLY A 127 -5.06 7.40 -5.38
N PRO A 128 -5.23 8.43 -6.22
CA PRO A 128 -6.44 8.63 -7.01
C PRO A 128 -6.85 7.43 -7.87
N ILE A 129 -5.91 6.70 -8.44
CA ILE A 129 -6.22 5.53 -9.26
C ILE A 129 -6.32 4.28 -8.39
N ALA A 130 -5.22 3.85 -7.77
CA ALA A 130 -5.18 2.58 -7.05
C ALA A 130 -5.93 2.62 -5.72
N GLY A 131 -5.75 3.68 -4.91
CA GLY A 131 -6.43 3.84 -3.63
C GLY A 131 -7.94 3.94 -3.79
N THR A 132 -8.42 4.74 -4.75
CA THR A 132 -9.85 4.82 -5.06
C THR A 132 -10.40 3.49 -5.55
N ALA A 133 -9.71 2.81 -6.47
CA ALA A 133 -10.10 1.48 -6.91
C ALA A 133 -10.17 0.48 -5.75
N TYR A 134 -9.19 0.52 -4.83
CA TYR A 134 -9.20 -0.32 -3.64
C TYR A 134 -10.43 -0.08 -2.73
N ILE A 135 -10.75 1.18 -2.45
CA ILE A 135 -11.90 1.53 -1.59
C ILE A 135 -13.22 1.13 -2.25
N ILE A 136 -13.38 1.40 -3.55
CA ILE A 136 -14.57 0.96 -4.31
C ILE A 136 -14.68 -0.57 -4.28
N ALA A 137 -13.59 -1.29 -4.50
CA ALA A 137 -13.56 -2.74 -4.44
C ALA A 137 -13.94 -3.26 -3.05
N LEU A 138 -13.43 -2.61 -1.98
CA LEU A 138 -13.74 -2.95 -0.59
C LEU A 138 -15.22 -2.78 -0.27
N GLN A 139 -15.85 -1.69 -0.75
CA GLN A 139 -17.30 -1.49 -0.63
C GLN A 139 -18.12 -2.58 -1.32
N LYS A 140 -17.66 -3.04 -2.50
CA LYS A 140 -18.41 -4.00 -3.31
C LYS A 140 -18.26 -5.44 -2.84
N ALA A 141 -17.08 -5.83 -2.42
CA ALA A 141 -16.78 -7.22 -2.15
C ALA A 141 -16.20 -7.47 -0.74
N GLY A 142 -16.12 -6.44 0.09
CA GLY A 142 -15.56 -6.55 1.43
C GLY A 142 -14.08 -6.93 1.42
N SER A 143 -13.59 -7.49 2.53
CA SER A 143 -12.17 -7.79 2.74
C SER A 143 -11.59 -8.88 1.81
N ILE A 144 -12.41 -9.61 1.05
CA ILE A 144 -11.91 -10.61 0.09
C ILE A 144 -11.07 -10.01 -1.03
N ILE A 145 -11.20 -8.71 -1.30
CA ILE A 145 -10.38 -8.03 -2.33
C ILE A 145 -8.95 -7.75 -1.85
N VAL A 146 -8.71 -7.77 -0.55
CA VAL A 146 -7.39 -7.43 0.01
C VAL A 146 -6.30 -8.36 -0.51
N PRO A 147 -6.44 -9.69 -0.49
CA PRO A 147 -5.46 -10.57 -1.09
C PRO A 147 -5.31 -10.39 -2.62
N ILE A 148 -6.35 -9.96 -3.33
CA ILE A 148 -6.26 -9.67 -4.77
C ILE A 148 -5.40 -8.43 -5.02
N SER A 149 -5.61 -7.36 -4.25
CA SER A 149 -4.77 -6.17 -4.32
C SER A 149 -3.30 -6.46 -3.94
N ALA A 150 -3.06 -7.50 -3.14
CA ALA A 150 -1.73 -8.00 -2.78
C ALA A 150 -0.97 -8.69 -3.94
N LEU A 151 -1.52 -8.72 -5.16
CA LEU A 151 -0.75 -9.01 -6.38
C LEU A 151 0.28 -7.89 -6.71
N CYS A 152 0.20 -6.73 -6.08
CA CYS A 152 1.08 -5.60 -6.41
C CYS A 152 2.58 -5.92 -6.37
N PRO A 153 3.15 -6.75 -5.47
CA PRO A 153 4.56 -7.14 -5.55
C PRO A 153 4.88 -8.00 -6.78
N ALA A 154 3.96 -8.88 -7.18
CA ALA A 154 4.12 -9.69 -8.39
C ALA A 154 4.11 -8.82 -9.65
N ILE A 155 3.16 -7.88 -9.72
CA ILE A 155 3.06 -6.89 -10.79
C ILE A 155 4.29 -5.98 -10.78
N GLY A 156 4.74 -5.51 -9.61
CA GLY A 156 5.95 -4.71 -9.45
C GLY A 156 7.20 -5.43 -9.95
N ALA A 157 7.34 -6.73 -9.71
CA ALA A 157 8.45 -7.53 -10.24
C ALA A 157 8.45 -7.57 -11.78
N VAL A 158 7.27 -7.75 -12.40
CA VAL A 158 7.11 -7.72 -13.86
C VAL A 158 7.41 -6.33 -14.42
N LEU A 159 6.86 -5.27 -13.82
CA LEU A 159 7.10 -3.90 -14.22
C LEU A 159 8.57 -3.51 -14.04
N GLY A 160 9.23 -3.94 -12.96
CA GLY A 160 10.67 -3.75 -12.74
C GLY A 160 11.51 -4.38 -13.87
N ARG A 161 11.10 -5.55 -14.39
CA ARG A 161 11.72 -6.16 -15.57
C ARG A 161 11.54 -5.31 -16.82
N ILE A 162 10.35 -4.79 -17.05
CA ILE A 162 10.03 -4.01 -18.26
C ILE A 162 10.69 -2.63 -18.22
N ILE A 163 10.56 -1.89 -17.10
CA ILE A 163 10.99 -0.48 -16.98
C ILE A 163 12.48 -0.39 -16.71
N PHE A 164 13.00 -1.19 -15.77
CA PHE A 164 14.39 -1.12 -15.32
C PHE A 164 15.26 -2.27 -15.81
N LYS A 165 14.72 -3.17 -16.66
CA LYS A 165 15.40 -4.35 -17.20
C LYS A 165 15.97 -5.27 -16.10
N GLN A 166 15.34 -5.30 -14.94
CA GLN A 166 15.72 -6.17 -13.83
C GLN A 166 15.59 -7.64 -14.23
N GLU A 167 16.46 -8.50 -13.72
CA GLU A 167 16.37 -9.93 -14.00
C GLU A 167 15.17 -10.56 -13.32
N LEU A 168 14.39 -11.32 -14.10
CA LEU A 168 13.27 -12.11 -13.61
C LEU A 168 13.66 -13.59 -13.71
N ASN A 169 14.15 -14.18 -12.63
CA ASN A 169 14.59 -15.57 -12.62
C ASN A 169 13.40 -16.55 -12.52
N LYS A 170 13.66 -17.84 -12.76
CA LYS A 170 12.62 -18.89 -12.76
C LYS A 170 11.84 -18.95 -11.43
N ARG A 171 12.50 -18.72 -10.30
CA ARG A 171 11.87 -18.69 -8.98
C ARG A 171 10.87 -17.53 -8.86
N MET A 172 11.26 -16.34 -9.30
CA MET A 172 10.37 -15.16 -9.30
C MET A 172 9.15 -15.40 -10.18
N ILE A 173 9.34 -16.03 -11.36
CA ILE A 173 8.23 -16.42 -12.25
C ILE A 173 7.29 -17.40 -11.54
N ALA A 174 7.84 -18.42 -10.84
CA ALA A 174 7.03 -19.35 -10.05
C ALA A 174 6.23 -18.62 -8.97
N GLY A 175 6.84 -17.65 -8.27
CA GLY A 175 6.15 -16.81 -7.30
C GLY A 175 5.01 -15.98 -7.90
N VAL A 176 5.22 -15.35 -9.07
CA VAL A 176 4.17 -14.63 -9.81
C VAL A 176 3.00 -15.56 -10.15
N ILE A 177 3.29 -16.76 -10.69
CA ILE A 177 2.26 -17.75 -11.01
C ILE A 177 1.48 -18.16 -9.75
N THR A 178 2.18 -18.40 -8.64
CA THR A 178 1.55 -18.74 -7.35
C THR A 178 0.60 -17.65 -6.87
N CYS A 179 0.99 -16.37 -6.96
CA CYS A 179 0.13 -15.24 -6.62
C CYS A 179 -1.12 -15.16 -7.52
N VAL A 180 -0.97 -15.41 -8.82
CA VAL A 180 -2.09 -15.44 -9.77
C VAL A 180 -3.06 -16.60 -9.43
N ILE A 181 -2.53 -17.79 -9.13
CA ILE A 181 -3.36 -18.93 -8.70
C ILE A 181 -4.13 -18.59 -7.41
N ALA A 182 -3.48 -17.98 -6.41
CA ALA A 182 -4.16 -17.54 -5.19
C ALA A 182 -5.31 -16.59 -5.49
N SER A 183 -5.14 -15.63 -6.41
CA SER A 183 -6.20 -14.72 -6.83
C SER A 183 -7.37 -15.44 -7.52
N PHE A 184 -7.10 -16.46 -8.34
CA PHE A 184 -8.17 -17.28 -8.91
C PHE A 184 -8.92 -18.09 -7.85
N ILE A 185 -8.23 -18.62 -6.84
CA ILE A 185 -8.89 -19.31 -5.71
C ILE A 185 -9.86 -18.35 -5.01
N ILE A 186 -9.45 -17.10 -4.77
CA ILE A 186 -10.34 -16.08 -4.18
C ILE A 186 -11.50 -15.77 -5.11
N GLY A 187 -11.23 -15.66 -6.43
CA GLY A 187 -12.24 -15.44 -7.45
C GLY A 187 -13.36 -16.50 -7.42
N SER A 188 -13.02 -17.76 -7.06
CA SER A 188 -14.02 -18.83 -6.96
C SER A 188 -15.07 -18.58 -5.86
N THR A 189 -14.80 -17.73 -4.89
CA THR A 189 -15.76 -17.36 -3.82
C THR A 189 -16.93 -16.51 -4.31
N SER A 190 -16.83 -15.94 -5.53
CA SER A 190 -17.93 -15.20 -6.16
C SER A 190 -19.06 -16.11 -6.68
N VAL A 191 -18.80 -17.42 -6.75
CA VAL A 191 -19.80 -18.40 -7.22
C VAL A 191 -20.44 -19.06 -5.99
N LYS A 192 -21.72 -18.82 -5.76
CA LYS A 192 -22.52 -19.45 -4.70
C LYS A 192 -23.69 -20.22 -5.32
N GLY A 193 -23.74 -21.54 -5.09
CA GLY A 193 -24.88 -22.37 -5.55
C GLY A 193 -25.13 -22.32 -7.06
N GLY A 194 -24.08 -22.12 -7.87
CA GLY A 194 -24.18 -22.00 -9.34
C GLY A 194 -24.50 -20.58 -9.85
N ALA A 195 -24.82 -19.62 -8.97
CA ALA A 195 -25.01 -18.23 -9.34
C ALA A 195 -23.77 -17.40 -9.10
N ILE A 196 -23.48 -16.46 -10.01
CA ILE A 196 -22.36 -15.55 -9.93
C ILE A 196 -22.81 -14.30 -9.14
N ASP A 197 -22.11 -13.99 -8.05
CA ASP A 197 -22.26 -12.74 -7.34
C ASP A 197 -21.57 -11.61 -8.12
N GLN A 198 -22.35 -10.87 -8.91
CA GLN A 198 -21.84 -9.84 -9.81
C GLN A 198 -21.11 -8.72 -9.06
N ASP A 199 -21.58 -8.29 -7.90
CA ASP A 199 -20.92 -7.24 -7.11
C ASP A 199 -19.53 -7.69 -6.64
N LYS A 200 -19.38 -8.93 -6.22
CA LYS A 200 -18.07 -9.48 -5.86
C LYS A 200 -17.13 -9.57 -7.05
N VAL A 201 -17.61 -10.04 -8.21
CA VAL A 201 -16.79 -10.10 -9.42
C VAL A 201 -16.31 -8.72 -9.81
N ILE A 202 -17.20 -7.72 -9.83
CA ILE A 202 -16.85 -6.34 -10.14
C ILE A 202 -15.83 -5.81 -9.13
N GLY A 203 -16.04 -6.03 -7.83
CA GLY A 203 -15.08 -5.64 -6.78
C GLY A 203 -13.71 -6.27 -6.98
N MET A 204 -13.64 -7.56 -7.31
CA MET A 204 -12.38 -8.25 -7.59
C MET A 204 -11.67 -7.71 -8.84
N LEU A 205 -12.40 -7.40 -9.92
CA LEU A 205 -11.82 -6.79 -11.13
C LEU A 205 -11.28 -5.39 -10.83
N ILE A 206 -12.00 -4.59 -10.05
CA ILE A 206 -11.54 -3.25 -9.62
C ILE A 206 -10.30 -3.38 -8.70
N ALA A 207 -10.23 -4.39 -7.84
CA ALA A 207 -9.05 -4.65 -7.02
C ALA A 207 -7.77 -4.93 -7.83
N LEU A 208 -7.89 -5.49 -9.05
CA LEU A 208 -6.75 -5.62 -9.96
C LEU A 208 -6.21 -4.26 -10.40
N ILE A 209 -7.06 -3.24 -10.57
CA ILE A 209 -6.62 -1.87 -10.87
C ILE A 209 -5.75 -1.35 -9.72
N ALA A 210 -6.19 -1.58 -8.47
CA ALA A 210 -5.40 -1.24 -7.29
C ALA A 210 -4.05 -1.98 -7.27
N ALA A 211 -4.04 -3.28 -7.58
CA ALA A 211 -2.83 -4.08 -7.63
C ALA A 211 -1.82 -3.56 -8.68
N PHE A 212 -2.30 -3.20 -9.88
CA PHE A 212 -1.46 -2.59 -10.92
C PHE A 212 -0.93 -1.22 -10.51
N GLY A 213 -1.78 -0.34 -9.99
CA GLY A 213 -1.40 0.99 -9.58
C GLY A 213 -0.37 0.97 -8.44
N TRP A 214 -0.55 0.14 -7.42
CA TRP A 214 0.43 0.01 -6.33
C TRP A 214 1.69 -0.75 -6.75
N GLY A 215 1.60 -1.69 -7.69
CA GLY A 215 2.78 -2.29 -8.30
C GLY A 215 3.64 -1.25 -9.01
N PHE A 216 3.01 -0.34 -9.78
CA PHE A 216 3.68 0.77 -10.43
C PHE A 216 4.22 1.79 -9.41
N GLU A 217 3.40 2.19 -8.43
CA GLU A 217 3.82 3.08 -7.33
C GLU A 217 5.05 2.51 -6.62
N GLY A 218 5.05 1.23 -6.25
CA GLY A 218 6.16 0.59 -5.55
C GLY A 218 7.48 0.63 -6.32
N VAL A 219 7.43 0.47 -7.65
CA VAL A 219 8.59 0.53 -8.54
C VAL A 219 9.13 1.96 -8.64
N ILE A 220 8.26 2.95 -8.85
CA ILE A 220 8.66 4.37 -9.00
C ILE A 220 9.05 4.99 -7.66
N ALA A 221 8.26 4.74 -6.60
CA ALA A 221 8.55 5.23 -5.26
C ALA A 221 9.79 4.59 -4.66
N GLY A 222 10.06 3.31 -4.94
CA GLY A 222 11.29 2.64 -4.53
C GLY A 222 12.54 3.36 -5.05
N TYR A 223 12.50 3.84 -6.29
CA TYR A 223 13.57 4.68 -6.83
C TYR A 223 13.59 6.07 -6.16
N GLY A 224 12.43 6.72 -5.99
CA GLY A 224 12.33 8.04 -5.37
C GLY A 224 12.88 8.05 -3.93
N THR A 225 12.46 7.11 -3.09
CA THR A 225 12.86 7.02 -1.68
C THR A 225 14.28 6.51 -1.44
N SER A 226 14.97 6.02 -2.46
CA SER A 226 16.41 5.79 -2.39
C SER A 226 17.24 7.09 -2.44
N LEU A 227 16.63 8.19 -2.85
CA LEU A 227 17.29 9.48 -3.08
C LEU A 227 16.81 10.60 -2.15
N ILE A 228 15.68 10.44 -1.47
CA ILE A 228 15.14 11.39 -0.49
C ILE A 228 14.77 10.65 0.81
N ASP A 229 14.66 11.43 1.89
CA ASP A 229 14.19 10.90 3.16
C ASP A 229 12.79 10.29 3.03
N VAL A 230 12.58 9.12 3.64
CA VAL A 230 11.33 8.36 3.54
C VAL A 230 10.14 9.14 4.10
N GLU A 231 10.32 9.88 5.21
CA GLU A 231 9.23 10.67 5.81
C GLU A 231 8.79 11.79 4.88
N ILE A 232 9.74 12.45 4.20
CA ILE A 232 9.44 13.47 3.19
C ILE A 232 8.74 12.83 1.98
N GLY A 233 9.19 11.67 1.54
CA GLY A 233 8.54 10.91 0.48
C GLY A 233 7.08 10.60 0.79
N ILE A 234 6.79 10.19 2.02
CA ILE A 234 5.42 9.92 2.49
C ILE A 234 4.60 11.21 2.65
N MET A 235 5.19 12.29 3.17
CA MET A 235 4.49 13.58 3.20
C MET A 235 4.05 14.00 1.80
N ILE A 236 4.92 13.86 0.79
CA ILE A 236 4.58 14.13 -0.62
C ILE A 236 3.46 13.20 -1.08
N ARG A 237 3.63 11.90 -0.88
CA ARG A 237 2.66 10.87 -1.32
C ARG A 237 1.27 11.13 -0.78
N GLN A 238 1.13 11.28 0.53
CA GLN A 238 -0.18 11.41 1.15
C GLN A 238 -0.83 12.77 0.85
N THR A 239 -0.05 13.85 0.85
CA THR A 239 -0.56 15.19 0.52
C THR A 239 -1.04 15.26 -0.92
N VAL A 240 -0.24 14.78 -1.87
CA VAL A 240 -0.61 14.80 -3.30
C VAL A 240 -1.82 13.90 -3.55
N SER A 241 -1.85 12.71 -2.96
CA SER A 241 -2.97 11.78 -3.12
C SER A 241 -4.28 12.35 -2.53
N GLY A 242 -4.26 12.81 -1.29
CA GLY A 242 -5.42 13.40 -0.64
C GLY A 242 -5.97 14.62 -1.39
N LEU A 243 -5.09 15.56 -1.75
CA LEU A 243 -5.48 16.75 -2.51
C LEU A 243 -5.99 16.41 -3.91
N ALA A 244 -5.32 15.52 -4.64
CA ALA A 244 -5.74 15.13 -5.98
C ALA A 244 -7.12 14.44 -5.95
N ASN A 245 -7.39 13.62 -4.94
CA ASN A 245 -8.71 13.03 -4.77
C ASN A 245 -9.78 14.09 -4.45
N LEU A 246 -9.53 14.96 -3.47
CA LEU A 246 -10.54 15.96 -3.02
C LEU A 246 -10.79 17.06 -4.05
N ILE A 247 -9.74 17.58 -4.69
CA ILE A 247 -9.80 18.79 -5.52
C ILE A 247 -9.96 18.46 -7.01
N ILE A 248 -9.57 17.25 -7.44
CA ILE A 248 -9.62 16.87 -8.85
C ILE A 248 -10.60 15.72 -9.05
N LEU A 249 -10.36 14.55 -8.45
CA LEU A 249 -11.11 13.34 -8.78
C LEU A 249 -12.58 13.43 -8.37
N VAL A 250 -12.88 13.81 -7.12
CA VAL A 250 -14.27 13.94 -6.64
C VAL A 250 -15.05 14.98 -7.43
N PRO A 251 -14.53 16.21 -7.68
CA PRO A 251 -15.18 17.18 -8.58
C PRO A 251 -15.38 16.70 -10.01
N VAL A 252 -14.37 16.06 -10.62
CA VAL A 252 -14.49 15.52 -11.99
C VAL A 252 -15.56 14.44 -12.07
N LEU A 253 -15.60 13.50 -11.13
CA LEU A 253 -16.65 12.48 -11.07
C LEU A 253 -18.03 13.09 -10.83
N SER A 254 -18.14 14.18 -10.06
CA SER A 254 -19.40 14.90 -9.87
C SER A 254 -19.90 15.56 -11.15
N LEU A 255 -19.01 16.16 -11.93
CA LEU A 255 -19.34 16.66 -13.28
C LEU A 255 -19.79 15.53 -14.22
N MET A 256 -19.11 14.38 -14.17
CA MET A 256 -19.52 13.21 -14.96
C MET A 256 -20.87 12.63 -14.53
N ALA A 257 -21.25 12.80 -13.27
CA ALA A 257 -22.60 12.45 -12.76
C ALA A 257 -23.69 13.45 -13.21
N GLY A 258 -23.31 14.54 -13.86
CA GLY A 258 -24.23 15.57 -14.36
C GLY A 258 -24.56 16.68 -13.37
N ASP A 259 -24.02 16.63 -12.14
CA ASP A 259 -24.27 17.66 -11.13
C ASP A 259 -23.03 17.87 -10.24
N PHE A 260 -22.39 19.03 -10.43
CA PHE A 260 -21.21 19.41 -9.65
C PHE A 260 -21.49 19.53 -8.14
N SER A 261 -22.75 19.78 -7.75
CA SER A 261 -23.12 19.98 -6.34
C SER A 261 -22.86 18.74 -5.48
N TYR A 262 -22.75 17.55 -6.07
CA TYR A 262 -22.36 16.35 -5.34
C TYR A 262 -21.00 16.51 -4.65
N ALA A 263 -20.02 17.14 -5.30
CA ALA A 263 -18.68 17.30 -4.71
C ALA A 263 -18.72 18.08 -3.38
N PRO A 264 -19.16 19.36 -3.32
CA PRO A 264 -19.17 20.10 -2.07
C PRO A 264 -20.13 19.47 -1.05
N ASN A 265 -21.30 18.99 -1.44
CA ASN A 265 -22.30 18.44 -0.52
C ASN A 265 -21.80 17.18 0.18
N LEU A 266 -21.20 16.24 -0.57
CA LEU A 266 -20.66 15.01 0.01
C LEU A 266 -19.41 15.28 0.84
N ILE A 267 -18.51 16.18 0.41
CA ILE A 267 -17.32 16.56 1.17
C ILE A 267 -17.72 17.22 2.50
N ILE A 268 -18.63 18.20 2.47
CA ILE A 268 -19.08 18.89 3.70
C ILE A 268 -19.82 17.90 4.60
N GLY A 269 -20.71 17.07 4.04
CA GLY A 269 -21.41 16.03 4.80
C GLY A 269 -20.44 15.11 5.53
N ALA A 270 -19.41 14.62 4.84
CA ALA A 270 -18.41 13.74 5.44
C ALA A 270 -17.52 14.45 6.48
N LEU A 271 -17.19 15.74 6.28
CA LEU A 271 -16.39 16.54 7.24
C LEU A 271 -17.16 16.85 8.52
N THR A 272 -18.48 17.01 8.44
CA THR A 272 -19.33 17.36 9.58
C THR A 272 -19.85 16.14 10.34
N ASP A 273 -19.73 14.95 9.76
CA ASP A 273 -20.20 13.70 10.40
C ASP A 273 -19.14 13.11 11.34
N MET A 274 -19.18 13.49 12.61
CA MET A 274 -18.22 13.03 13.61
C MET A 274 -18.32 11.53 13.92
N GLU A 275 -19.44 10.86 13.58
CA GLU A 275 -19.56 9.41 13.77
C GLU A 275 -18.60 8.63 12.89
N SER A 276 -18.43 9.03 11.63
CA SER A 276 -17.51 8.41 10.68
C SER A 276 -16.11 9.03 10.73
N LEU A 277 -16.01 10.36 10.87
CA LEU A 277 -14.76 11.11 10.77
C LEU A 277 -13.71 10.63 11.78
N LYS A 278 -14.10 10.31 13.02
CA LYS A 278 -13.20 9.74 14.03
C LYS A 278 -12.50 8.46 13.56
N PHE A 279 -13.22 7.61 12.82
CA PHE A 279 -12.64 6.37 12.27
C PHE A 279 -11.76 6.62 11.05
N PHE A 280 -12.05 7.64 10.23
CA PHE A 280 -11.13 8.10 9.19
C PHE A 280 -9.83 8.67 9.76
N ILE A 281 -9.88 9.40 10.88
CA ILE A 281 -8.70 9.89 11.58
C ILE A 281 -7.82 8.70 12.04
N VAL A 282 -8.43 7.67 12.63
CA VAL A 282 -7.71 6.45 13.05
C VAL A 282 -7.19 5.67 11.84
N SER A 283 -8.00 5.52 10.80
CA SER A 283 -7.59 4.88 9.55
C SER A 283 -6.39 5.60 8.93
N GLY A 284 -6.43 6.92 8.83
CA GLY A 284 -5.33 7.74 8.32
C GLY A 284 -4.03 7.58 9.12
N PHE A 285 -4.13 7.43 10.44
CA PHE A 285 -2.98 7.12 11.30
C PHE A 285 -2.34 5.79 10.92
N PHE A 286 -3.12 4.72 10.82
CA PHE A 286 -2.60 3.42 10.40
C PHE A 286 -2.13 3.41 8.94
N ALA A 287 -2.79 4.16 8.05
CA ALA A 287 -2.35 4.32 6.67
C ALA A 287 -0.98 5.01 6.58
N LEU A 288 -0.73 6.05 7.39
CA LEU A 288 0.60 6.66 7.49
C LEU A 288 1.67 5.61 7.83
N PHE A 289 1.45 4.80 8.86
CA PHE A 289 2.42 3.76 9.26
C PHE A 289 2.53 2.65 8.20
N ALA A 290 1.43 2.26 7.58
CA ALA A 290 1.44 1.27 6.51
C ALA A 290 2.38 1.69 5.37
N PHE A 291 2.24 2.89 4.85
CA PHE A 291 3.06 3.39 3.75
C PHE A 291 4.48 3.78 4.18
N SER A 292 4.64 4.44 5.34
CA SER A 292 5.96 4.85 5.84
C SER A 292 6.87 3.66 6.13
N LEU A 293 6.32 2.65 6.81
CA LEU A 293 7.08 1.45 7.15
C LEU A 293 7.32 0.57 5.92
N TRP A 294 6.41 0.56 4.95
CA TRP A 294 6.64 -0.09 3.66
C TRP A 294 7.84 0.52 2.93
N TYR A 295 7.85 1.83 2.74
CA TYR A 295 8.96 2.52 2.07
C TYR A 295 10.28 2.38 2.85
N LYS A 296 10.21 2.47 4.19
CA LYS A 296 11.38 2.26 5.05
C LYS A 296 11.89 0.82 4.97
N GLY A 297 11.02 -0.17 4.98
CA GLY A 297 11.36 -1.57 4.76
C GLY A 297 12.06 -1.76 3.42
N ASN A 298 11.49 -1.20 2.33
CA ASN A 298 12.07 -1.26 0.99
C ASN A 298 13.49 -0.66 0.94
N SER A 299 13.73 0.45 1.63
CA SER A 299 15.07 1.08 1.67
C SER A 299 16.09 0.28 2.49
N MET A 300 15.64 -0.53 3.46
CA MET A 300 16.52 -1.27 4.39
C MET A 300 16.84 -2.69 3.92
N CYS A 301 15.86 -3.43 3.38
CA CYS A 301 16.05 -4.81 2.95
C CYS A 301 15.91 -5.02 1.43
N GLY A 302 15.78 -3.94 0.68
CA GLY A 302 15.57 -3.96 -0.76
C GLY A 302 14.09 -3.99 -1.14
N ALA A 303 13.74 -3.36 -2.25
CA ALA A 303 12.35 -3.17 -2.67
C ALA A 303 11.59 -4.50 -2.81
N ALA A 304 12.19 -5.52 -3.43
CA ALA A 304 11.56 -6.81 -3.64
C ALA A 304 11.16 -7.48 -2.32
N LEU A 305 12.08 -7.56 -1.34
CA LEU A 305 11.81 -8.19 -0.05
C LEU A 305 10.90 -7.33 0.83
N GLY A 306 11.08 -6.01 0.81
CA GLY A 306 10.21 -5.07 1.55
C GLY A 306 8.77 -5.14 1.06
N MET A 307 8.55 -5.13 -0.27
CA MET A 307 7.22 -5.31 -0.88
C MET A 307 6.63 -6.68 -0.53
N ALA A 308 7.44 -7.73 -0.51
CA ALA A 308 7.00 -9.07 -0.16
C ALA A 308 6.53 -9.15 1.30
N CYS A 309 7.31 -8.65 2.23
CA CYS A 309 6.96 -8.67 3.66
C CYS A 309 5.73 -7.78 3.94
N ASN A 310 5.63 -6.63 3.28
CA ASN A 310 4.42 -5.81 3.33
C ASN A 310 3.22 -6.57 2.76
N GLY A 311 3.39 -7.34 1.69
CA GLY A 311 2.35 -8.14 1.04
C GLY A 311 1.65 -9.15 1.98
N ALA A 312 2.20 -9.39 3.19
CA ALA A 312 1.51 -10.12 4.25
C ALA A 312 0.19 -9.43 4.69
N TYR A 313 -0.07 -8.19 4.25
CA TYR A 313 -1.38 -7.57 4.44
C TYR A 313 -2.52 -8.37 3.80
N SER A 314 -2.22 -9.22 2.83
CA SER A 314 -3.19 -10.15 2.25
C SER A 314 -3.85 -11.07 3.29
N PHE A 315 -3.12 -11.38 4.37
CA PHE A 315 -3.63 -12.10 5.54
C PHE A 315 -4.18 -11.12 6.59
N TRP A 316 -3.42 -10.08 6.94
CA TRP A 316 -3.79 -9.14 8.01
C TRP A 316 -5.01 -8.31 7.68
N GLY A 317 -5.27 -7.99 6.39
CA GLY A 317 -6.44 -7.22 5.96
C GLY A 317 -7.75 -7.91 6.32
N PRO A 318 -8.04 -9.13 5.79
CA PRO A 318 -9.22 -9.88 6.17
C PRO A 318 -9.31 -10.16 7.67
N PHE A 319 -8.17 -10.43 8.34
CA PHE A 319 -8.12 -10.70 9.77
C PHE A 319 -8.58 -9.49 10.60
N PHE A 320 -7.97 -8.32 10.43
CA PHE A 320 -8.37 -7.15 11.21
C PHE A 320 -9.73 -6.60 10.81
N TYR A 321 -10.13 -6.73 9.54
CA TYR A 321 -11.48 -6.39 9.10
C TYR A 321 -12.53 -7.21 9.86
N TRP A 322 -12.34 -8.52 9.94
CA TRP A 322 -13.20 -9.41 10.72
C TRP A 322 -13.19 -9.07 12.21
N ILE A 323 -12.03 -8.86 12.82
CA ILE A 323 -11.94 -8.51 14.25
C ILE A 323 -12.66 -7.18 14.53
N VAL A 324 -12.40 -6.14 13.77
CA VAL A 324 -12.94 -4.79 14.05
C VAL A 324 -14.43 -4.73 13.72
N LEU A 325 -14.85 -5.13 12.53
CA LEU A 325 -16.26 -5.03 12.15
C LEU A 325 -17.10 -6.21 12.69
N GLY A 326 -16.58 -7.44 12.64
CA GLY A 326 -17.31 -8.62 13.04
C GLY A 326 -17.35 -8.81 14.54
N VAL A 327 -16.18 -8.94 15.17
CA VAL A 327 -16.11 -9.29 16.60
C VAL A 327 -16.42 -8.08 17.50
N ILE A 328 -15.80 -6.92 17.23
CA ILE A 328 -15.95 -5.74 18.09
C ILE A 328 -17.26 -5.01 17.83
N MET A 329 -17.61 -4.79 16.55
CA MET A 329 -18.82 -4.05 16.18
C MET A 329 -20.06 -4.92 15.99
N GLY A 330 -19.90 -6.25 15.99
CA GLY A 330 -21.02 -7.21 15.85
C GLY A 330 -21.64 -7.23 14.45
N THR A 331 -20.96 -6.76 13.41
CA THR A 331 -21.47 -6.76 12.03
C THR A 331 -21.49 -8.21 11.52
N PRO A 332 -22.65 -8.76 11.10
CA PRO A 332 -22.74 -10.12 10.59
C PRO A 332 -21.97 -10.29 9.28
N ASP A 333 -21.65 -11.55 8.96
CA ASP A 333 -21.04 -11.97 7.67
C ASP A 333 -19.70 -11.29 7.29
N THR A 334 -18.98 -10.77 8.28
CA THR A 334 -17.65 -10.16 8.05
C THR A 334 -16.51 -11.17 8.05
N MET A 335 -16.73 -12.40 8.56
CA MET A 335 -15.72 -13.45 8.56
C MET A 335 -15.54 -14.01 7.14
N PRO A 336 -14.34 -13.90 6.55
CA PRO A 336 -14.08 -14.47 5.24
C PRO A 336 -14.24 -15.98 5.24
N PRO A 337 -14.72 -16.58 4.13
CA PRO A 337 -14.75 -18.03 3.98
C PRO A 337 -13.37 -18.67 4.16
N GLY A 338 -13.30 -19.90 4.67
CA GLY A 338 -12.04 -20.61 4.93
C GLY A 338 -11.08 -20.66 3.74
N ILE A 339 -11.62 -20.77 2.54
CA ILE A 339 -10.82 -20.77 1.29
C ILE A 339 -10.07 -19.44 1.05
N VAL A 340 -10.59 -18.31 1.54
CA VAL A 340 -9.92 -17.00 1.44
C VAL A 340 -8.68 -16.98 2.31
N TRP A 341 -8.72 -17.61 3.48
CA TRP A 341 -7.56 -17.73 4.37
C TRP A 341 -6.47 -18.60 3.74
N ILE A 342 -6.85 -19.72 3.14
CA ILE A 342 -5.91 -20.60 2.41
C ILE A 342 -5.27 -19.81 1.26
N ALA A 343 -6.07 -19.12 0.47
CA ALA A 343 -5.57 -18.33 -0.66
C ALA A 343 -4.66 -17.17 -0.19
N ALA A 344 -4.96 -16.52 0.93
CA ALA A 344 -4.10 -15.49 1.50
C ALA A 344 -2.72 -16.06 1.92
N ILE A 345 -2.69 -17.24 2.52
CA ILE A 345 -1.42 -17.94 2.85
C ILE A 345 -0.65 -18.30 1.59
N VAL A 346 -1.32 -18.84 0.57
CA VAL A 346 -0.71 -19.15 -0.74
C VAL A 346 -0.16 -17.88 -1.41
N MET A 347 -0.89 -16.76 -1.31
CA MET A 347 -0.44 -15.45 -1.80
C MET A 347 0.85 -15.01 -1.10
N VAL A 348 0.90 -15.06 0.24
CA VAL A 348 2.11 -14.72 1.03
C VAL A 348 3.28 -15.60 0.60
N PHE A 349 3.06 -16.90 0.41
CA PHE A 349 4.09 -17.83 -0.06
C PHE A 349 4.60 -17.45 -1.46
N GLY A 350 3.71 -17.15 -2.41
CA GLY A 350 4.07 -16.68 -3.75
C GLY A 350 4.89 -15.39 -3.72
N ILE A 351 4.50 -14.45 -2.88
CA ILE A 351 5.20 -13.17 -2.67
C ILE A 351 6.61 -13.42 -2.10
N LEU A 352 6.75 -14.32 -1.12
CA LEU A 352 8.05 -14.69 -0.57
C LEU A 352 8.95 -15.36 -1.62
N LEU A 353 8.39 -16.19 -2.50
CA LEU A 353 9.15 -16.76 -3.62
C LEU A 353 9.69 -15.70 -4.57
N ILE A 354 8.97 -14.59 -4.79
CA ILE A 354 9.48 -13.48 -5.60
C ILE A 354 10.67 -12.81 -4.90
N ALA A 355 10.56 -12.58 -3.61
CA ALA A 355 11.48 -11.73 -2.85
C ALA A 355 12.77 -12.43 -2.40
N VAL A 356 12.69 -13.67 -1.96
CA VAL A 356 13.78 -14.35 -1.25
C VAL A 356 14.21 -15.61 -1.96
N ASN A 357 15.54 -15.85 -2.06
CA ASN A 357 16.06 -17.15 -2.44
C ASN A 357 16.20 -18.03 -1.17
N PRO A 358 15.33 -19.05 -0.96
CA PRO A 358 15.40 -19.90 0.23
C PRO A 358 16.74 -20.62 0.36
N LEU A 359 17.39 -20.94 -0.76
CA LEU A 359 18.70 -21.63 -0.77
C LEU A 359 19.83 -20.72 -0.26
N GLU A 360 19.75 -19.42 -0.55
CA GLU A 360 20.73 -18.47 0.00
C GLU A 360 20.56 -18.24 1.50
N LEU A 361 19.30 -18.27 2.00
CA LEU A 361 19.04 -18.19 3.44
C LEU A 361 19.57 -19.41 4.19
N ILE A 362 19.43 -20.61 3.60
CA ILE A 362 19.92 -21.86 4.20
C ILE A 362 21.45 -21.90 4.16
N ASN A 363 22.07 -21.47 3.07
CA ASN A 363 23.53 -21.47 2.93
C ASN A 363 24.21 -20.43 3.84
N LYS A 364 23.62 -19.24 4.03
CA LYS A 364 24.13 -18.25 4.99
C LYS A 364 24.13 -18.75 6.44
N ASN A 365 23.22 -19.64 6.80
CA ASN A 365 23.19 -20.26 8.14
C ASN A 365 24.20 -21.41 8.30
N LYS A 366 24.84 -21.88 7.22
CA LYS A 366 25.90 -22.90 7.29
C LYS A 366 27.31 -22.29 7.33
N GLU A 367 27.43 -21.00 6.98
CA GLU A 367 28.72 -20.26 7.02
C GLU A 367 28.85 -19.33 8.26
N ALA A 368 27.84 -19.30 9.12
CA ALA A 368 27.84 -18.59 10.41
C ALA A 368 27.96 -19.58 11.56
#